data_5c39026b4fcd1a1423c3e3cb2adc2f57
#
_entry.id   5c39026b4fcd1a1423c3e3cb2adc2f57
#
_cell.length_a   1.000
_cell.length_b   1.000
_cell.length_c   1.000
_cell.angle_alpha   90.00
_cell.angle_beta   90.00
_cell.angle_gamma   90.00
#
_symmetry.space_group_name_H-M   'P 1'
#
loop_
_entity.id
_entity.type
_entity.pdbx_description
1 polymer ?
#
loop_
_entity_poly.entity_id
_entity_poly.type
_entity_poly.pdbx_seq_one_letter_code
_entity_poly.pdbx_strand_id
1 'polypeptide(L)'
;MATSTVENYLKAILHLQEGDEVPTVGRIAEELGVTPGTVTTMMRNLSDEGLSDYIPRKGLKLRSSGRAAALRVVRRHRLIE
;
A
#
# COMPACT_ATOMS: atom_id res chain seq x y z
N MET A 1 8.80 7.55 10.47
CA MET A 1 8.98 6.10 10.54
C MET A 1 7.67 5.42 10.23
N ALA A 2 7.70 4.39 9.41
CA ALA A 2 6.48 3.67 9.06
C ALA A 2 5.99 2.85 10.24
N THR A 3 4.69 2.96 10.56
CA THR A 3 4.05 2.12 11.57
C THR A 3 3.74 0.77 10.94
N SER A 4 3.44 -0.24 11.76
CA SER A 4 3.03 -1.55 11.24
C SER A 4 1.78 -1.45 10.35
N THR A 5 0.88 -0.49 10.65
CA THR A 5 -0.29 -0.25 9.80
C THR A 5 0.11 0.25 8.43
N VAL A 6 0.99 1.26 8.36
CA VAL A 6 1.50 1.78 7.08
C VAL A 6 2.21 0.68 6.32
N GLU A 7 3.02 -0.11 7.01
CA GLU A 7 3.75 -1.23 6.40
C GLU A 7 2.80 -2.25 5.77
N ASN A 8 1.70 -2.57 6.46
CA ASN A 8 0.70 -3.49 5.93
C ASN A 8 0.06 -2.96 4.64
N TYR A 9 -0.23 -1.66 4.59
CA TYR A 9 -0.78 -1.05 3.38
C TYR A 9 0.23 -1.07 2.23
N LEU A 10 1.48 -0.71 2.50
CA LEU A 10 2.53 -0.74 1.47
C LEU A 10 2.70 -2.14 0.90
N LYS A 11 2.70 -3.15 1.77
CA LYS A 11 2.83 -4.55 1.36
C LYS A 11 1.65 -5.00 0.51
N ALA A 12 0.42 -4.64 0.92
CA ALA A 12 -0.78 -5.00 0.18
C ALA A 12 -0.81 -4.35 -1.21
N ILE A 13 -0.44 -3.07 -1.30
CA ILE A 13 -0.42 -2.36 -2.58
C ILE A 13 0.63 -2.99 -3.52
N LEU A 14 1.81 -3.27 -2.99
CA LEU A 14 2.86 -3.92 -3.78
C LEU A 14 2.42 -5.29 -4.27
N HIS A 15 1.81 -6.08 -3.40
CA HIS A 15 1.30 -7.40 -3.75
C HIS A 15 0.30 -7.35 -4.91
N LEU A 16 -0.65 -6.42 -4.85
CA LEU A 16 -1.63 -6.26 -5.92
C LEU A 16 -0.99 -5.81 -7.22
N GLN A 17 -0.04 -4.87 -7.17
CA GLN A 17 0.66 -4.40 -8.36
C GLN A 17 1.49 -5.52 -9.01
N GLU A 18 2.16 -6.34 -8.22
CA GLU A 18 2.94 -7.45 -8.74
C GLU A 18 2.07 -8.54 -9.36
N GLY A 19 0.82 -8.65 -8.91
CA GLY A 19 -0.16 -9.59 -9.48
C GLY A 19 -0.94 -9.03 -10.65
N ASP A 20 -0.50 -7.91 -11.22
CA ASP A 20 -1.15 -7.23 -12.35
C ASP A 20 -2.57 -6.75 -12.02
N GLU A 21 -2.86 -6.52 -10.75
CA GLU A 21 -4.12 -5.92 -10.34
C GLU A 21 -3.94 -4.44 -10.04
N VAL A 22 -5.00 -3.67 -10.27
CA VAL A 22 -5.00 -2.26 -9.90
C VAL A 22 -5.34 -2.15 -8.41
N PRO A 23 -4.48 -1.51 -7.57
CA PRO A 23 -4.78 -1.35 -6.15
C PRO A 23 -5.88 -0.31 -5.92
N THR A 24 -7.11 -0.70 -6.11
CA THR A 24 -8.27 0.17 -5.84
C THR A 24 -8.58 0.18 -4.35
N VAL A 25 -9.35 1.18 -3.90
CA VAL A 25 -9.81 1.24 -2.52
C VAL A 25 -10.51 -0.07 -2.12
N GLY A 26 -11.38 -0.57 -2.98
CA GLY A 26 -12.12 -1.81 -2.71
C GLY A 26 -11.22 -3.03 -2.57
N ARG A 27 -10.24 -3.17 -3.47
CA ARG A 27 -9.33 -4.31 -3.41
C ARG A 27 -8.42 -4.27 -2.20
N ILE A 28 -7.91 -3.08 -1.85
CA ILE A 28 -7.09 -2.93 -0.66
C ILE A 28 -7.91 -3.23 0.60
N ALA A 29 -9.14 -2.74 0.64
CA ALA A 29 -10.03 -3.00 1.77
C ALA A 29 -10.29 -4.50 1.95
N GLU A 30 -10.54 -5.23 0.86
CA GLU A 30 -10.71 -6.68 0.90
C GLU A 30 -9.44 -7.38 1.39
N GLU A 31 -8.30 -7.00 0.85
CA GLU A 31 -7.01 -7.63 1.18
C GLU A 31 -6.68 -7.48 2.67
N LEU A 32 -6.98 -6.33 3.24
CA LEU A 32 -6.63 -6.03 4.62
C LEU A 32 -7.78 -6.25 5.62
N GLY A 33 -8.99 -6.51 5.14
CA GLY A 33 -10.14 -6.70 6.01
C GLY A 33 -10.55 -5.44 6.73
N VAL A 34 -10.44 -4.30 6.08
CA VAL A 34 -10.81 -2.99 6.65
C VAL A 34 -11.89 -2.33 5.79
N THR A 35 -12.46 -1.23 6.30
CA THR A 35 -13.48 -0.50 5.55
C THR A 35 -12.85 0.37 4.45
N PRO A 36 -13.59 0.66 3.36
CA PRO A 36 -13.09 1.57 2.32
C PRO A 36 -12.74 2.96 2.84
N GLY A 37 -13.47 3.47 3.83
CA GLY A 37 -13.17 4.78 4.44
C GLY A 37 -11.79 4.79 5.10
N THR A 38 -11.44 3.70 5.78
CA THR A 38 -10.12 3.55 6.41
C THR A 38 -9.02 3.57 5.33
N VAL A 39 -9.24 2.87 4.23
CA VAL A 39 -8.30 2.85 3.11
C VAL A 39 -8.12 4.26 2.53
N THR A 40 -9.22 4.99 2.31
CA THR A 40 -9.17 6.34 1.75
C THR A 40 -8.33 7.28 2.63
N THR A 41 -8.48 7.18 3.94
CA THR A 41 -7.69 7.99 4.88
C THR A 41 -6.21 7.65 4.76
N MET A 42 -5.88 6.37 4.71
CA MET A 42 -4.48 5.94 4.57
C MET A 42 -3.90 6.36 3.23
N MET A 43 -4.69 6.33 2.16
CA MET A 43 -4.24 6.77 0.84
C MET A 43 -3.80 8.22 0.84
N ARG A 44 -4.53 9.08 1.56
CA ARG A 44 -4.14 10.48 1.72
C ARG A 44 -2.82 10.59 2.46
N ASN A 45 -2.67 9.83 3.54
CA ASN A 45 -1.44 9.84 4.32
C ASN A 45 -0.23 9.40 3.49
N LEU A 46 -0.37 8.34 2.71
CA LEU A 46 0.71 7.85 1.84
C LEU A 46 1.05 8.88 0.76
N SER A 47 0.05 9.53 0.21
CA SER A 47 0.25 10.58 -0.79
C SER A 47 0.97 11.79 -0.19
N ASP A 48 0.56 12.21 1.01
CA ASP A 48 1.18 13.33 1.72
C ASP A 48 2.65 13.06 2.03
N GLU A 49 2.98 11.80 2.30
CA GLU A 49 4.36 11.39 2.57
C GLU A 49 5.16 11.13 1.29
N GLY A 50 4.56 11.29 0.12
CA GLY A 50 5.23 11.07 -1.14
C GLY A 50 5.52 9.63 -1.49
N LEU A 51 4.81 8.69 -0.86
CA LEU A 51 5.02 7.26 -1.06
C LEU A 51 4.16 6.69 -2.18
N SER A 52 3.03 7.31 -2.47
CA SER A 52 2.12 6.85 -3.52
C SER A 52 1.41 8.00 -4.18
N ASP A 53 0.84 7.74 -5.35
CA ASP A 53 -0.03 8.65 -6.06
C ASP A 53 -1.42 8.02 -6.14
N TYR A 54 -2.44 8.83 -5.87
CA TYR A 54 -3.81 8.40 -6.05
C TYR A 54 -4.29 8.88 -7.42
N ILE A 55 -4.74 7.94 -8.24
CA ILE A 55 -5.27 8.25 -9.56
C ILE A 55 -6.77 8.00 -9.51
N PRO A 56 -7.62 9.06 -9.58
CA PRO A 56 -9.07 8.87 -9.52
C PRO A 56 -9.54 7.81 -10.51
N ARG A 57 -10.41 6.91 -10.06
CA ARG A 57 -10.99 5.81 -10.83
C ARG A 57 -10.02 4.70 -11.19
N LYS A 58 -8.72 4.89 -11.00
CA LYS A 58 -7.72 3.87 -11.32
C LYS A 58 -7.08 3.25 -10.08
N GLY A 59 -7.11 3.98 -8.96
CA GLY A 59 -6.57 3.47 -7.71
C GLY A 59 -5.23 4.08 -7.35
N LEU A 60 -4.46 3.34 -6.57
CA LEU A 60 -3.16 3.79 -6.08
C LEU A 60 -2.02 3.24 -6.91
N LYS A 61 -0.96 4.03 -7.00
CA LYS A 61 0.29 3.59 -7.58
C LYS A 61 1.42 4.00 -6.64
N LEU A 62 2.27 3.06 -6.25
CA LEU A 62 3.43 3.38 -5.42
C LEU A 62 4.45 4.17 -6.24
N ARG A 63 5.00 5.20 -5.61
CA ARG A 63 6.18 5.89 -6.15
C ARG A 63 7.42 5.06 -5.85
N SER A 64 8.55 5.43 -6.43
CA SER A 64 9.82 4.73 -6.19
C SER A 64 10.13 4.62 -4.69
N SER A 65 9.89 5.69 -3.93
CA SER A 65 10.08 5.70 -2.48
C SER A 65 9.16 4.73 -1.77
N GLY A 66 7.89 4.67 -2.17
CA GLY A 66 6.92 3.75 -1.60
C GLY A 66 7.23 2.31 -1.94
N ARG A 67 7.64 2.05 -3.18
CA ARG A 67 8.04 0.72 -3.61
C ARG A 67 9.27 0.23 -2.83
N ALA A 68 10.25 1.10 -2.64
CA ALA A 68 11.44 0.77 -1.86
C ALA A 68 11.07 0.46 -0.41
N ALA A 69 10.18 1.25 0.18
CA ALA A 69 9.71 1.01 1.55
C ALA A 69 8.97 -0.32 1.65
N ALA A 70 8.09 -0.63 0.69
CA ALA A 70 7.35 -1.89 0.66
C ALA A 70 8.28 -3.10 0.53
N LEU A 71 9.30 -2.99 -0.32
CA LEU A 71 10.28 -4.06 -0.51
C LEU A 71 11.08 -4.32 0.78
N ARG A 72 11.42 -3.28 1.52
CA ARG A 72 12.10 -3.43 2.81
C ARG A 72 11.23 -4.20 3.81
N VAL A 73 9.94 -3.93 3.84
CA VAL A 73 9.00 -4.63 4.70
C VAL A 73 8.95 -6.12 4.34
N VAL A 74 8.82 -6.43 3.05
CA VAL A 74 8.76 -7.82 2.57
C VAL A 74 10.06 -8.55 2.92
N ARG A 75 11.21 -7.94 2.69
CA ARG A 75 12.51 -8.54 3.02
C ARG A 75 12.63 -8.84 4.51
N ARG A 76 12.20 -7.91 5.35
CA ARG A 76 12.23 -8.09 6.80
C ARG A 76 11.40 -9.31 7.23
N HIS A 77 10.21 -9.44 6.65
CA HIS A 77 9.34 -10.58 6.96
C HIS A 77 9.96 -11.91 6.52
N ARG A 78 10.64 -11.94 5.38
CA ARG A 78 11.32 -13.13 4.90
C ARG A 78 12.48 -13.55 5.78
N LEU A 79 13.20 -12.58 6.33
CA LEU A 79 14.35 -12.86 7.18
C LEU A 79 13.96 -13.41 8.56
N ILE A 80 12.75 -13.13 8.99
CA ILE A 80 12.27 -13.60 10.30
C ILE A 80 11.81 -15.06 10.24
N GLU A 81 11.45 -15.52 9.08
CA GLU A 81 11.07 -16.91 8.89
C GLU A 81 12.32 -17.82 8.96
#